data_2d8ba9a44dced388c743e722c84e1223
#
_entry.id   2d8ba9a44dced388c743e722c84e1223
#
_cell.length_a   1.000
_cell.length_b   1.000
_cell.length_c   1.000
_cell.angle_alpha   90.00
_cell.angle_beta   90.00
_cell.angle_gamma   90.00
#
_symmetry.space_group_name_H-M   'P 1'
#
loop_
_entity.id
_entity.type
_entity.pdbx_description
1 polymer ?
#
loop_
_entity_poly.entity_id
_entity_poly.type
_entity_poly.pdbx_seq_one_letter_code
_entity_poly.pdbx_strand_id
1 'polypeptide(L)'
;MKQTLYAWASIVVGCTILAAGFVFFINPYNIVPGGVYGASIVLHNLFPSIQVGTFGYMFDIPLLILSVLLLGAKLGIRTIVAALLTPLLMNTMSRLVYPTREALESLDPAQLLGGSMNMTDHLMLTCIIGAVVIGVGTGIVIRSQATTGGSDIVGMLLQKYAHIRFSRAILLVDGAVVCFGLVVIGFGLGTASDSTQPSWHLSFYSLISIFTISRVIAYMINGAKNDKLIFVISDHELQALHQYILKDLDRTATCIKSSGLYTGKDKEMIFLVVSYQEVQGVKLKIKEADPRAFVVVTDAYDTFGEGWKQLPSPHEIYPE
;
A
#
# COMPACT_ATOMS: atom_id res chain seq x y z
N MET A 1 -23.86 12.82 4.29
CA MET A 1 -24.38 12.12 3.10
C MET A 1 -23.42 12.16 1.90
N LYS A 2 -22.90 13.31 1.45
CA LYS A 2 -21.93 13.38 0.33
C LYS A 2 -20.63 12.60 0.59
N GLN A 3 -20.00 12.72 1.75
CA GLN A 3 -18.75 12.00 2.10
C GLN A 3 -18.93 10.47 2.11
N THR A 4 -20.08 9.99 2.56
CA THR A 4 -20.38 8.54 2.56
C THR A 4 -20.52 8.02 1.12
N LEU A 5 -21.18 8.78 0.22
CA LEU A 5 -21.31 8.41 -1.18
C LEU A 5 -19.95 8.37 -1.90
N TYR A 6 -19.07 9.34 -1.64
CA TYR A 6 -17.70 9.33 -2.17
C TYR A 6 -16.90 8.11 -1.69
N ALA A 7 -17.02 7.72 -0.42
CA ALA A 7 -16.33 6.55 0.09
C ALA A 7 -16.79 5.26 -0.62
N TRP A 8 -18.10 5.08 -0.84
CA TRP A 8 -18.64 3.93 -1.56
C TRP A 8 -18.21 3.91 -3.04
N ALA A 9 -18.25 5.05 -3.71
CA ALA A 9 -17.78 5.18 -5.09
C ALA A 9 -16.28 4.84 -5.18
N SER A 10 -15.47 5.33 -4.26
CA SER A 10 -14.03 5.03 -4.21
C SER A 10 -13.76 3.54 -3.97
N ILE A 11 -14.54 2.86 -3.14
CA ILE A 11 -14.41 1.42 -2.93
C ILE A 11 -14.70 0.66 -4.24
N VAL A 12 -15.79 0.97 -4.92
CA VAL A 12 -16.14 0.33 -6.20
C VAL A 12 -15.04 0.56 -7.25
N VAL A 13 -14.59 1.80 -7.41
CA VAL A 13 -13.51 2.16 -8.34
C VAL A 13 -12.20 1.44 -7.97
N GLY A 14 -11.82 1.46 -6.70
CA GLY A 14 -10.61 0.80 -6.22
C GLY A 14 -10.63 -0.71 -6.45
N CYS A 15 -11.74 -1.39 -6.13
CA CYS A 15 -11.92 -2.82 -6.39
C CYS A 15 -11.89 -3.14 -7.91
N THR A 16 -12.44 -2.25 -8.74
CA THR A 16 -12.43 -2.41 -10.20
C THR A 16 -11.01 -2.31 -10.75
N ILE A 17 -10.25 -1.29 -10.34
CA ILE A 17 -8.85 -1.11 -10.73
C ILE A 17 -8.00 -2.31 -10.27
N LEU A 18 -8.19 -2.77 -9.04
CA LEU A 18 -7.50 -3.92 -8.50
C LEU A 18 -7.80 -5.19 -9.30
N ALA A 19 -9.09 -5.47 -9.54
CA ALA A 19 -9.52 -6.63 -10.33
C ALA A 19 -8.94 -6.58 -11.75
N ALA A 20 -8.92 -5.41 -12.40
CA ALA A 20 -8.31 -5.21 -13.70
C ALA A 20 -6.79 -5.51 -13.67
N GLY A 21 -6.08 -5.04 -12.65
CA GLY A 21 -4.65 -5.34 -12.45
C GLY A 21 -4.37 -6.85 -12.40
N PHE A 22 -5.19 -7.59 -11.66
CA PHE A 22 -5.08 -9.05 -11.60
C PHE A 22 -5.41 -9.71 -12.93
N VAL A 23 -6.54 -9.39 -13.53
CA VAL A 23 -7.05 -10.08 -14.73
C VAL A 23 -6.20 -9.82 -15.96
N PHE A 24 -5.69 -8.60 -16.13
CA PHE A 24 -4.93 -8.24 -17.33
C PHE A 24 -3.41 -8.47 -17.23
N PHE A 25 -2.83 -8.31 -16.02
CA PHE A 25 -1.37 -8.24 -15.89
C PHE A 25 -0.76 -9.32 -15.00
N ILE A 26 -1.50 -9.92 -14.10
CA ILE A 26 -0.94 -10.84 -13.09
C ILE A 26 -1.37 -12.28 -13.37
N ASN A 27 -2.68 -12.56 -13.42
CA ASN A 27 -3.21 -13.91 -13.58
C ASN A 27 -2.71 -14.62 -14.86
N PRO A 28 -2.73 -13.96 -16.05
CA PRO A 28 -2.33 -14.64 -17.30
C PRO A 28 -0.86 -15.08 -17.31
N TYR A 29 -0.03 -14.44 -16.50
CA TYR A 29 1.41 -14.69 -16.48
C TYR A 29 1.88 -15.48 -15.26
N ASN A 30 0.94 -16.02 -14.47
CA ASN A 30 1.23 -16.83 -13.27
C ASN A 30 2.16 -16.13 -12.26
N ILE A 31 2.10 -14.80 -12.17
CA ILE A 31 2.86 -14.02 -11.20
C ILE A 31 2.11 -14.08 -9.87
N VAL A 32 2.80 -14.43 -8.78
CA VAL A 32 2.20 -14.59 -7.45
C VAL A 32 2.53 -13.37 -6.58
N PRO A 33 1.65 -12.37 -6.50
CA PRO A 33 1.96 -11.10 -5.81
C PRO A 33 1.81 -11.18 -4.28
N GLY A 34 1.63 -12.37 -3.71
CA GLY A 34 1.30 -12.56 -2.30
C GLY A 34 -0.19 -12.45 -2.01
N GLY A 35 -0.55 -12.51 -0.73
CA GLY A 35 -1.93 -12.42 -0.28
C GLY A 35 -2.84 -13.57 -0.69
N VAL A 36 -4.12 -13.41 -0.40
CA VAL A 36 -5.14 -14.43 -0.74
C VAL A 36 -5.24 -14.61 -2.25
N TYR A 37 -5.16 -13.55 -3.04
CA TYR A 37 -5.25 -13.69 -4.50
C TYR A 37 -3.98 -14.31 -5.10
N GLY A 38 -2.81 -14.10 -4.48
CA GLY A 38 -1.60 -14.86 -4.83
C GLY A 38 -1.77 -16.35 -4.56
N ALA A 39 -2.29 -16.73 -3.39
CA ALA A 39 -2.63 -18.12 -3.08
C ALA A 39 -3.69 -18.68 -4.05
N SER A 40 -4.67 -17.87 -4.45
CA SER A 40 -5.70 -18.23 -5.42
C SER A 40 -5.12 -18.54 -6.81
N ILE A 41 -4.10 -17.81 -7.25
CA ILE A 41 -3.38 -18.08 -8.51
C ILE A 41 -2.65 -19.43 -8.41
N VAL A 42 -1.96 -19.70 -7.30
CA VAL A 42 -1.26 -20.96 -7.08
C VAL A 42 -2.24 -22.13 -7.09
N LEU A 43 -3.41 -21.99 -6.43
CA LEU A 43 -4.44 -23.03 -6.44
C LEU A 43 -5.11 -23.18 -7.82
N HIS A 44 -5.27 -22.11 -8.58
CA HIS A 44 -5.76 -22.20 -9.96
C HIS A 44 -4.82 -23.01 -10.85
N ASN A 45 -3.50 -22.88 -10.67
CA ASN A 45 -2.52 -23.71 -11.37
C ASN A 45 -2.65 -25.22 -11.04
N LEU A 46 -3.09 -25.55 -9.82
CA LEU A 46 -3.37 -26.94 -9.42
C LEU A 46 -4.74 -27.42 -9.90
N PHE A 47 -5.73 -26.52 -9.93
CA PHE A 47 -7.13 -26.79 -10.26
C PHE A 47 -7.66 -25.77 -11.30
N PRO A 48 -7.30 -25.88 -12.59
CA PRO A 48 -7.64 -24.86 -13.61
C PRO A 48 -9.14 -24.65 -13.84
N SER A 49 -9.98 -25.64 -13.52
CA SER A 49 -11.44 -25.55 -13.65
C SER A 49 -12.08 -24.51 -12.74
N ILE A 50 -11.39 -24.09 -11.67
CA ILE A 50 -11.89 -23.11 -10.71
C ILE A 50 -11.19 -21.76 -10.92
N GLN A 51 -11.95 -20.70 -11.18
CA GLN A 51 -11.41 -19.36 -11.43
C GLN A 51 -10.70 -18.77 -10.19
N VAL A 52 -9.68 -17.97 -10.42
CA VAL A 52 -8.88 -17.28 -9.36
C VAL A 52 -9.77 -16.52 -8.38
N GLY A 53 -10.75 -15.74 -8.87
CA GLY A 53 -11.67 -15.03 -7.98
C GLY A 53 -12.57 -15.97 -7.16
N THR A 54 -12.87 -17.18 -7.66
CA THR A 54 -13.64 -18.17 -6.88
C THR A 54 -12.83 -18.70 -5.70
N PHE A 55 -11.53 -18.98 -5.91
CA PHE A 55 -10.63 -19.28 -4.80
C PHE A 55 -10.53 -18.09 -3.82
N GLY A 56 -10.52 -16.86 -4.34
CA GLY A 56 -10.62 -15.65 -3.50
C GLY A 56 -11.80 -15.71 -2.54
N TYR A 57 -13.00 -16.05 -3.00
CA TYR A 57 -14.16 -16.24 -2.12
C TYR A 57 -13.97 -17.36 -1.10
N MET A 58 -13.37 -18.47 -1.49
CA MET A 58 -13.12 -19.61 -0.58
C MET A 58 -12.22 -19.21 0.60
N PHE A 59 -11.34 -18.25 0.43
CA PHE A 59 -10.50 -17.71 1.50
C PHE A 59 -11.17 -16.53 2.22
N ASP A 60 -11.70 -15.56 1.47
CA ASP A 60 -12.20 -14.31 2.04
C ASP A 60 -13.44 -14.52 2.90
N ILE A 61 -14.37 -15.40 2.51
CA ILE A 61 -15.58 -15.65 3.29
C ILE A 61 -15.25 -16.23 4.68
N PRO A 62 -14.47 -17.32 4.83
CA PRO A 62 -14.07 -17.82 6.14
C PRO A 62 -13.27 -16.80 6.95
N LEU A 63 -12.36 -16.05 6.31
CA LEU A 63 -11.57 -15.02 6.98
C LEU A 63 -12.44 -13.86 7.49
N LEU A 64 -13.44 -13.44 6.71
CA LEU A 64 -14.42 -12.44 7.14
C LEU A 64 -15.24 -12.93 8.33
N ILE A 65 -15.75 -14.15 8.28
CA ILE A 65 -16.49 -14.74 9.41
C ILE A 65 -15.61 -14.80 10.66
N LEU A 66 -14.40 -15.31 10.51
CA LEU A 66 -13.42 -15.40 11.60
C LEU A 66 -13.06 -14.02 12.16
N SER A 67 -12.90 -13.02 11.30
CA SER A 67 -12.59 -11.67 11.71
C SER A 67 -13.74 -11.02 12.50
N VAL A 68 -14.98 -11.20 12.07
CA VAL A 68 -16.16 -10.71 12.81
C VAL A 68 -16.25 -11.37 14.18
N LEU A 69 -16.03 -12.68 14.26
CA LEU A 69 -16.06 -13.43 15.51
C LEU A 69 -14.94 -13.04 16.48
N LEU A 70 -13.71 -12.85 15.97
CA LEU A 70 -12.53 -12.64 16.80
C LEU A 70 -12.19 -11.16 17.03
N LEU A 71 -12.41 -10.29 16.04
CA LEU A 71 -12.12 -8.86 16.11
C LEU A 71 -13.35 -8.01 16.47
N GLY A 72 -14.56 -8.61 16.41
CA GLY A 72 -15.83 -7.93 16.59
C GLY A 72 -16.24 -7.10 15.36
N ALA A 73 -17.36 -6.38 15.47
CA ALA A 73 -17.94 -5.58 14.39
C ALA A 73 -17.08 -4.36 13.94
N LYS A 74 -15.83 -4.26 14.40
CA LYS A 74 -14.89 -3.19 14.00
C LYS A 74 -14.48 -3.25 12.52
N LEU A 75 -14.64 -4.40 11.87
CA LEU A 75 -14.57 -4.48 10.41
C LEU A 75 -15.87 -3.91 9.84
N GLY A 76 -15.83 -2.66 9.45
CA GLY A 76 -17.00 -1.97 8.92
C GLY A 76 -17.60 -2.69 7.70
N ILE A 77 -18.89 -2.48 7.47
CA ILE A 77 -19.65 -3.01 6.31
C ILE A 77 -18.95 -2.75 4.97
N ARG A 78 -18.12 -1.69 4.91
CA ARG A 78 -17.30 -1.33 3.74
C ARG A 78 -16.29 -2.42 3.39
N THR A 79 -15.63 -3.01 4.38
CA THR A 79 -14.67 -4.13 4.19
C THR A 79 -15.38 -5.38 3.68
N ILE A 80 -16.55 -5.71 4.26
CA ILE A 80 -17.33 -6.87 3.80
C ILE A 80 -17.71 -6.70 2.32
N VAL A 81 -18.21 -5.52 1.95
CA VAL A 81 -18.57 -5.24 0.56
C VAL A 81 -17.36 -5.27 -0.36
N ALA A 82 -16.23 -4.67 0.02
CA ALA A 82 -15.02 -4.69 -0.81
C ALA A 82 -14.47 -6.10 -1.01
N ALA A 83 -14.41 -6.91 0.04
CA ALA A 83 -13.93 -8.29 -0.01
C ALA A 83 -14.82 -9.22 -0.86
N LEU A 84 -16.14 -8.98 -0.88
CA LEU A 84 -17.04 -9.73 -1.75
C LEU A 84 -17.06 -9.20 -3.20
N LEU A 85 -16.91 -7.89 -3.38
CA LEU A 85 -16.95 -7.24 -4.68
C LEU A 85 -15.69 -7.56 -5.52
N THR A 86 -14.53 -7.62 -4.91
CA THR A 86 -13.27 -7.85 -5.63
C THR A 86 -13.25 -9.19 -6.38
N PRO A 87 -13.51 -10.36 -5.77
CA PRO A 87 -13.55 -11.62 -6.50
C PRO A 87 -14.68 -11.66 -7.53
N LEU A 88 -15.82 -11.01 -7.26
CA LEU A 88 -16.92 -10.89 -8.22
C LEU A 88 -16.45 -10.19 -9.50
N LEU A 89 -15.79 -9.05 -9.34
CA LEU A 89 -15.26 -8.28 -10.46
C LEU A 89 -14.19 -9.07 -11.22
N MET A 90 -13.27 -9.75 -10.49
CA MET A 90 -12.25 -10.60 -11.11
C MET A 90 -12.88 -11.69 -11.97
N ASN A 91 -13.83 -12.45 -11.44
CA ASN A 91 -14.50 -13.53 -12.19
C ASN A 91 -15.30 -12.98 -13.37
N THR A 92 -16.00 -11.85 -13.19
CA THR A 92 -16.79 -11.24 -14.26
C THR A 92 -15.89 -10.71 -15.38
N MET A 93 -14.82 -9.98 -15.02
CA MET A 93 -13.85 -9.48 -16.00
C MET A 93 -13.14 -10.62 -16.73
N SER A 94 -12.71 -11.67 -16.03
CA SER A 94 -12.07 -12.82 -16.66
C SER A 94 -12.98 -13.47 -17.69
N ARG A 95 -14.28 -13.64 -17.39
CA ARG A 95 -15.26 -14.18 -18.36
C ARG A 95 -15.49 -13.29 -19.56
N LEU A 96 -15.37 -11.95 -19.40
CA LEU A 96 -15.57 -11.01 -20.51
C LEU A 96 -14.34 -10.92 -21.43
N VAL A 97 -13.15 -11.16 -20.86
CA VAL A 97 -11.87 -10.95 -21.54
C VAL A 97 -11.41 -12.19 -22.31
N TYR A 98 -11.75 -13.39 -21.82
CA TYR A 98 -11.41 -14.65 -22.49
C TYR A 98 -12.57 -15.13 -23.39
N PRO A 99 -12.30 -15.39 -24.69
CA PRO A 99 -13.36 -15.73 -25.64
C PRO A 99 -13.89 -17.16 -25.47
N THR A 100 -13.08 -18.07 -24.95
CA THR A 100 -13.42 -19.48 -24.77
C THR A 100 -13.22 -19.94 -23.33
N ARG A 101 -13.94 -21.01 -22.96
CA ARG A 101 -13.81 -21.58 -21.61
C ARG A 101 -12.43 -22.20 -21.40
N GLU A 102 -11.85 -22.81 -22.41
CA GLU A 102 -10.50 -23.38 -22.35
C GLU A 102 -9.44 -22.30 -22.10
N ALA A 103 -9.54 -21.16 -22.82
CA ALA A 103 -8.65 -20.03 -22.61
C ALA A 103 -8.79 -19.41 -21.20
N LEU A 104 -10.01 -19.44 -20.65
CA LEU A 104 -10.27 -18.97 -19.29
C LEU A 104 -9.70 -19.94 -18.23
N GLU A 105 -9.77 -21.24 -18.47
CA GLU A 105 -9.23 -22.25 -17.56
C GLU A 105 -7.69 -22.32 -17.61
N SER A 106 -7.09 -22.09 -18.78
CA SER A 106 -5.62 -22.00 -18.92
C SER A 106 -5.03 -20.63 -18.60
N LEU A 107 -5.87 -19.57 -18.49
CA LEU A 107 -5.46 -18.16 -18.40
C LEU A 107 -4.45 -17.77 -19.50
N ASP A 108 -4.64 -18.27 -20.73
CA ASP A 108 -3.70 -18.13 -21.84
C ASP A 108 -3.52 -16.64 -22.23
N PRO A 109 -2.30 -16.06 -22.06
CA PRO A 109 -2.04 -14.67 -22.42
C PRO A 109 -2.26 -14.39 -23.92
N ALA A 110 -2.08 -15.41 -24.78
CA ALA A 110 -2.22 -15.27 -26.23
C ALA A 110 -3.69 -15.04 -26.65
N GLN A 111 -4.64 -15.42 -25.81
CA GLN A 111 -6.08 -15.25 -26.07
C GLN A 111 -6.72 -14.07 -25.31
N LEU A 112 -5.93 -13.34 -24.55
CA LEU A 112 -6.38 -12.18 -23.80
C LEU A 112 -6.90 -11.11 -24.77
N LEU A 113 -8.16 -10.68 -24.62
CA LEU A 113 -8.85 -9.76 -25.55
C LEU A 113 -8.73 -10.18 -27.03
N GLY A 114 -8.88 -11.47 -27.31
CA GLY A 114 -8.72 -11.99 -28.68
C GLY A 114 -7.31 -11.87 -29.23
N GLY A 115 -6.29 -11.89 -28.36
CA GLY A 115 -4.88 -11.83 -28.73
C GLY A 115 -4.29 -10.41 -28.83
N SER A 116 -5.12 -9.37 -28.62
CA SER A 116 -4.67 -7.96 -28.75
C SER A 116 -3.73 -7.52 -27.62
N MET A 117 -3.68 -8.24 -26.49
CA MET A 117 -2.93 -7.87 -25.30
C MET A 117 -2.00 -8.98 -24.82
N ASN A 118 -1.18 -9.50 -25.73
CA ASN A 118 -0.15 -10.48 -25.37
C ASN A 118 1.16 -9.76 -25.00
N MET A 119 1.56 -9.85 -23.73
CA MET A 119 2.79 -9.23 -23.19
C MET A 119 3.78 -10.30 -22.70
N THR A 120 3.72 -11.51 -23.21
CA THR A 120 4.58 -12.64 -22.81
C THR A 120 6.06 -12.30 -22.98
N ASP A 121 6.42 -11.55 -24.04
CA ASP A 121 7.80 -11.13 -24.31
C ASP A 121 8.31 -10.04 -23.36
N HIS A 122 7.41 -9.42 -22.59
CA HIS A 122 7.69 -8.28 -21.71
C HIS A 122 7.25 -8.54 -20.26
N LEU A 123 7.49 -9.72 -19.72
CA LEU A 123 7.02 -10.15 -18.39
C LEU A 123 7.42 -9.21 -17.26
N MET A 124 8.63 -8.63 -17.30
CA MET A 124 9.05 -7.67 -16.26
C MET A 124 8.20 -6.39 -16.30
N LEU A 125 7.92 -5.87 -17.48
CA LEU A 125 7.08 -4.69 -17.67
C LEU A 125 5.64 -4.98 -17.22
N THR A 126 5.10 -6.11 -17.61
CA THR A 126 3.77 -6.59 -17.22
C THR A 126 3.64 -6.70 -15.69
N CYS A 127 4.66 -7.29 -15.06
CA CYS A 127 4.75 -7.41 -13.61
C CYS A 127 4.71 -6.05 -12.91
N ILE A 128 5.51 -5.09 -13.37
CA ILE A 128 5.57 -3.74 -12.77
C ILE A 128 4.25 -2.99 -12.98
N ILE A 129 3.70 -2.99 -14.19
CA ILE A 129 2.41 -2.34 -14.49
C ILE A 129 1.31 -2.95 -13.65
N GLY A 130 1.20 -4.29 -13.62
CA GLY A 130 0.21 -4.99 -12.83
C GLY A 130 0.33 -4.66 -11.33
N ALA A 131 1.55 -4.66 -10.80
CA ALA A 131 1.82 -4.33 -9.42
C ALA A 131 1.43 -2.87 -9.08
N VAL A 132 1.71 -1.91 -9.98
CA VAL A 132 1.31 -0.50 -9.80
C VAL A 132 -0.21 -0.39 -9.81
N VAL A 133 -0.90 -0.99 -10.79
CA VAL A 133 -2.37 -0.93 -10.91
C VAL A 133 -3.04 -1.55 -9.67
N ILE A 134 -2.58 -2.72 -9.23
CA ILE A 134 -3.07 -3.37 -8.01
C ILE A 134 -2.83 -2.49 -6.79
N GLY A 135 -1.62 -1.95 -6.64
CA GLY A 135 -1.26 -1.08 -5.52
C GLY A 135 -2.10 0.19 -5.45
N VAL A 136 -2.41 0.81 -6.60
CA VAL A 136 -3.31 1.97 -6.69
C VAL A 136 -4.74 1.57 -6.29
N GLY A 137 -5.27 0.48 -6.84
CA GLY A 137 -6.61 -0.02 -6.51
C GLY A 137 -6.76 -0.30 -5.03
N THR A 138 -5.83 -1.08 -4.45
CA THR A 138 -5.79 -1.39 -3.01
C THR A 138 -5.65 -0.12 -2.17
N GLY A 139 -4.77 0.80 -2.56
CA GLY A 139 -4.57 2.06 -1.85
C GLY A 139 -5.81 2.95 -1.79
N ILE A 140 -6.61 3.00 -2.88
CA ILE A 140 -7.90 3.71 -2.91
C ILE A 140 -8.89 3.09 -1.92
N VAL A 141 -8.98 1.74 -1.88
CA VAL A 141 -9.87 1.02 -0.96
C VAL A 141 -9.47 1.31 0.50
N ILE A 142 -8.19 1.21 0.83
CA ILE A 142 -7.68 1.46 2.20
C ILE A 142 -7.94 2.92 2.63
N ARG A 143 -7.74 3.90 1.75
CA ARG A 143 -8.09 5.31 2.03
C ARG A 143 -9.57 5.53 2.32
N SER A 144 -10.43 4.66 1.81
CA SER A 144 -11.88 4.68 2.07
C SER A 144 -12.27 3.96 3.36
N GLN A 145 -11.27 3.65 4.22
CA GLN A 145 -11.44 2.92 5.48
C GLN A 145 -12.07 1.53 5.26
N ALA A 146 -11.65 0.83 4.21
CA ALA A 146 -12.00 -0.55 3.91
C ALA A 146 -10.74 -1.34 3.58
N THR A 147 -10.81 -2.66 3.63
CA THR A 147 -9.78 -3.57 3.10
C THR A 147 -10.43 -4.52 2.10
N THR A 148 -9.65 -5.03 1.18
CA THR A 148 -10.14 -6.02 0.20
C THR A 148 -10.22 -7.43 0.77
N GLY A 149 -10.07 -7.58 2.10
CA GLY A 149 -10.04 -8.88 2.75
C GLY A 149 -8.65 -9.51 2.74
N GLY A 150 -8.60 -10.82 2.65
CA GLY A 150 -7.36 -11.54 2.39
C GLY A 150 -6.34 -11.52 3.52
N SER A 151 -5.07 -11.37 3.13
CA SER A 151 -3.92 -11.36 4.05
C SER A 151 -3.98 -10.25 5.09
N ASP A 152 -4.65 -9.14 4.80
CA ASP A 152 -4.84 -8.04 5.76
C ASP A 152 -5.60 -8.50 7.00
N ILE A 153 -6.64 -9.33 6.83
CA ILE A 153 -7.40 -9.92 7.93
C ILE A 153 -6.50 -10.84 8.76
N VAL A 154 -5.72 -11.70 8.10
CA VAL A 154 -4.76 -12.58 8.78
C VAL A 154 -3.72 -11.75 9.53
N GLY A 155 -3.21 -10.68 8.92
CA GLY A 155 -2.30 -9.73 9.54
C GLY A 155 -2.86 -9.10 10.82
N MET A 156 -4.13 -8.66 10.81
CA MET A 156 -4.82 -8.13 11.99
C MET A 156 -5.02 -9.18 13.08
N LEU A 157 -5.33 -10.42 12.72
CA LEU A 157 -5.45 -11.54 13.68
C LEU A 157 -4.11 -11.85 14.33
N LEU A 158 -3.02 -11.93 13.55
CA LEU A 158 -1.68 -12.14 14.07
C LEU A 158 -1.21 -10.98 14.97
N GLN A 159 -1.57 -9.75 14.63
CA GLN A 159 -1.30 -8.59 15.48
C GLN A 159 -2.02 -8.72 16.83
N LYS A 160 -3.30 -9.10 16.82
CA LYS A 160 -4.10 -9.21 18.05
C LYS A 160 -3.68 -10.36 18.96
N TYR A 161 -3.44 -11.54 18.40
CA TYR A 161 -3.20 -12.76 19.17
C TYR A 161 -1.73 -13.13 19.36
N ALA A 162 -0.91 -12.87 18.35
CA ALA A 162 0.53 -13.16 18.40
C ALA A 162 1.38 -11.93 18.77
N HIS A 163 0.76 -10.75 18.97
CA HIS A 163 1.42 -9.47 19.27
C HIS A 163 2.52 -9.09 18.27
N ILE A 164 2.44 -9.59 17.04
CA ILE A 164 3.36 -9.27 15.94
C ILE A 164 2.90 -7.96 15.32
N ARG A 165 3.83 -7.05 15.01
CA ARG A 165 3.50 -5.81 14.29
C ARG A 165 2.81 -6.13 12.96
N PHE A 166 1.73 -5.45 12.65
CA PHE A 166 0.90 -5.67 11.45
C PHE A 166 1.71 -5.81 10.15
N SER A 167 2.67 -4.91 9.91
CA SER A 167 3.53 -4.96 8.74
C SER A 167 4.40 -6.24 8.64
N ARG A 168 4.86 -6.77 9.79
CA ARG A 168 5.61 -8.03 9.81
C ARG A 168 4.67 -9.23 9.61
N ALA A 169 3.47 -9.16 10.14
CA ALA A 169 2.47 -10.21 9.98
C ALA A 169 2.07 -10.37 8.50
N ILE A 170 1.79 -9.26 7.80
CA ILE A 170 1.52 -9.29 6.35
C ILE A 170 2.71 -9.83 5.58
N LEU A 171 3.92 -9.36 5.86
CA LEU A 171 5.13 -9.84 5.17
C LEU A 171 5.34 -11.36 5.36
N LEU A 172 5.04 -11.90 6.54
CA LEU A 172 5.13 -13.34 6.81
C LEU A 172 4.09 -14.13 6.02
N VAL A 173 2.83 -13.66 6.00
CA VAL A 173 1.73 -14.30 5.26
C VAL A 173 1.99 -14.28 3.76
N ASP A 174 2.30 -13.11 3.22
CA ASP A 174 2.57 -12.92 1.80
C ASP A 174 3.84 -13.65 1.37
N GLY A 175 4.88 -13.65 2.22
CA GLY A 175 6.10 -14.42 2.00
C GLY A 175 5.84 -15.94 1.96
N ALA A 176 5.00 -16.45 2.85
CA ALA A 176 4.61 -17.86 2.83
C ALA A 176 3.86 -18.24 1.54
N VAL A 177 2.95 -17.36 1.07
CA VAL A 177 2.24 -17.55 -0.20
C VAL A 177 3.19 -17.56 -1.38
N VAL A 178 4.19 -16.67 -1.40
CA VAL A 178 5.20 -16.66 -2.49
C VAL A 178 6.08 -17.90 -2.44
N CYS A 179 6.49 -18.33 -1.26
CA CYS A 179 7.23 -19.61 -1.13
C CYS A 179 6.40 -20.80 -1.63
N PHE A 180 5.10 -20.83 -1.31
CA PHE A 180 4.20 -21.85 -1.83
C PHE A 180 4.05 -21.76 -3.34
N GLY A 181 3.92 -20.56 -3.90
CA GLY A 181 3.91 -20.31 -5.35
C GLY A 181 5.20 -20.77 -6.03
N LEU A 182 6.36 -20.53 -5.40
CA LEU A 182 7.64 -21.00 -5.87
C LEU A 182 7.68 -22.54 -5.95
N VAL A 183 7.15 -23.22 -4.92
CA VAL A 183 7.10 -24.69 -4.92
C VAL A 183 6.17 -25.22 -6.00
N VAL A 184 4.99 -24.66 -6.18
CA VAL A 184 3.99 -25.17 -7.12
C VAL A 184 4.34 -24.78 -8.57
N ILE A 185 4.56 -23.48 -8.82
CA ILE A 185 4.79 -22.95 -10.16
C ILE A 185 6.25 -23.08 -10.57
N GLY A 186 7.18 -22.74 -9.65
CA GLY A 186 8.62 -22.77 -9.91
C GLY A 186 9.17 -24.15 -10.18
N PHE A 187 8.68 -25.18 -9.49
CA PHE A 187 9.05 -26.60 -9.74
C PHE A 187 8.13 -27.32 -10.75
N GLY A 188 7.11 -26.62 -11.29
CA GLY A 188 6.24 -27.20 -12.29
C GLY A 188 5.30 -28.28 -11.76
N LEU A 189 4.90 -28.23 -10.49
CA LEU A 189 3.94 -29.16 -9.90
C LEU A 189 2.49 -28.89 -10.34
N GLY A 190 2.23 -27.74 -11.01
CA GLY A 190 0.91 -27.38 -11.52
C GLY A 190 0.60 -28.04 -12.86
N THR A 191 -0.69 -28.30 -13.13
CA THR A 191 -1.17 -28.90 -14.38
C THR A 191 -1.12 -27.94 -15.58
N ALA A 192 -0.95 -26.64 -15.34
CA ALA A 192 -0.92 -25.62 -16.38
C ALA A 192 0.43 -25.48 -17.10
N SER A 193 1.47 -26.18 -16.66
CA SER A 193 2.76 -26.15 -17.33
C SER A 193 2.96 -27.35 -18.26
N ASP A 194 2.61 -27.20 -19.53
CA ASP A 194 3.07 -28.07 -20.64
C ASP A 194 4.59 -27.93 -20.86
N SER A 195 5.26 -27.03 -20.16
CA SER A 195 6.70 -26.83 -20.22
C SER A 195 7.39 -27.59 -19.09
N THR A 196 8.13 -28.62 -19.46
CA THR A 196 9.02 -29.40 -18.58
C THR A 196 10.17 -28.61 -17.95
N GLN A 197 10.16 -27.30 -18.04
CA GLN A 197 11.23 -26.43 -17.51
C GLN A 197 10.77 -25.63 -16.27
N PRO A 198 11.51 -25.68 -15.16
CA PRO A 198 11.22 -24.89 -13.97
C PRO A 198 11.19 -23.40 -14.29
N SER A 199 10.11 -22.71 -13.90
CA SER A 199 9.91 -21.28 -14.19
C SER A 199 10.40 -20.39 -13.03
N TRP A 200 11.64 -20.55 -12.60
CA TRP A 200 12.24 -19.80 -11.50
C TRP A 200 12.15 -18.28 -11.66
N HIS A 201 12.20 -17.78 -12.89
CA HIS A 201 12.08 -16.34 -13.16
C HIS A 201 10.74 -15.76 -12.70
N LEU A 202 9.65 -16.54 -12.73
CA LEU A 202 8.33 -16.08 -12.21
C LEU A 202 8.37 -15.78 -10.72
N SER A 203 9.19 -16.51 -9.96
CA SER A 203 9.36 -16.25 -8.53
C SER A 203 10.07 -14.92 -8.27
N PHE A 204 11.05 -14.53 -9.09
CA PHE A 204 11.67 -13.21 -9.01
C PHE A 204 10.68 -12.10 -9.35
N TYR A 205 9.86 -12.28 -10.37
CA TYR A 205 8.79 -11.32 -10.71
C TYR A 205 7.77 -11.20 -9.58
N SER A 206 7.44 -12.29 -8.90
CA SER A 206 6.57 -12.27 -7.72
C SER A 206 7.15 -11.42 -6.58
N LEU A 207 8.45 -11.52 -6.31
CA LEU A 207 9.13 -10.67 -5.31
C LEU A 207 9.12 -9.18 -5.72
N ILE A 208 9.36 -8.89 -6.99
CA ILE A 208 9.29 -7.53 -7.54
C ILE A 208 7.86 -6.98 -7.41
N SER A 209 6.85 -7.80 -7.71
CA SER A 209 5.44 -7.43 -7.55
C SER A 209 5.11 -7.04 -6.11
N ILE A 210 5.44 -7.87 -5.13
CA ILE A 210 5.16 -7.60 -3.70
C ILE A 210 5.81 -6.29 -3.26
N PHE A 211 7.09 -6.10 -3.62
CA PHE A 211 7.81 -4.89 -3.26
C PHE A 211 7.16 -3.65 -3.89
N THR A 212 6.82 -3.72 -5.19
CA THR A 212 6.20 -2.61 -5.92
C THR A 212 4.81 -2.29 -5.37
N ILE A 213 3.96 -3.31 -5.17
CA ILE A 213 2.62 -3.15 -4.58
C ILE A 213 2.72 -2.45 -3.22
N SER A 214 3.60 -2.94 -2.33
CA SER A 214 3.79 -2.35 -1.00
C SER A 214 4.21 -0.89 -1.06
N ARG A 215 5.10 -0.53 -1.99
CA ARG A 215 5.54 0.87 -2.17
C ARG A 215 4.43 1.77 -2.70
N VAL A 216 3.66 1.29 -3.67
CA VAL A 216 2.53 2.04 -4.23
C VAL A 216 1.43 2.22 -3.19
N ILE A 217 1.08 1.18 -2.43
CA ILE A 217 0.12 1.28 -1.34
C ILE A 217 0.58 2.31 -0.29
N ALA A 218 1.84 2.23 0.15
CA ALA A 218 2.39 3.18 1.11
C ALA A 218 2.31 4.62 0.59
N TYR A 219 2.63 4.84 -0.69
CA TYR A 219 2.49 6.15 -1.34
C TYR A 219 1.03 6.62 -1.42
N MET A 220 0.11 5.73 -1.75
CA MET A 220 -1.32 6.03 -1.84
C MET A 220 -1.92 6.40 -0.48
N ILE A 221 -1.50 5.73 0.60
CA ILE A 221 -2.01 5.97 1.96
C ILE A 221 -1.40 7.24 2.55
N ASN A 222 -0.07 7.34 2.53
CA ASN A 222 0.65 8.42 3.20
C ASN A 222 0.72 9.68 2.35
N GLY A 223 0.52 9.56 1.02
CA GLY A 223 0.71 10.64 0.06
C GLY A 223 2.17 11.04 -0.09
N ALA A 224 2.41 12.04 -0.93
CA ALA A 224 3.74 12.65 -1.09
C ALA A 224 4.08 13.62 0.07
N LYS A 225 3.27 13.67 1.14
CA LYS A 225 3.49 14.58 2.27
C LYS A 225 4.61 14.04 3.15
N ASN A 226 5.80 14.40 2.79
CA ASN A 226 6.99 14.27 3.63
C ASN A 226 7.19 15.59 4.36
N ASP A 227 6.36 15.85 5.36
CA ASP A 227 6.59 17.00 6.23
C ASP A 227 7.88 16.73 7.02
N LYS A 228 8.67 17.77 7.19
CA LYS A 228 9.96 17.71 7.87
C LYS A 228 9.91 18.57 9.10
N LEU A 229 10.37 18.01 10.18
CA LEU A 229 10.60 18.70 11.43
C LEU A 229 12.05 19.18 11.45
N ILE A 230 12.22 20.48 11.63
CA ILE A 230 13.54 21.11 11.69
C ILE A 230 13.74 21.69 13.08
N PHE A 231 14.84 21.30 13.71
CA PHE A 231 15.39 21.97 14.88
C PHE A 231 16.61 22.77 14.46
N VAL A 232 16.63 24.05 14.78
CA VAL A 232 17.78 24.94 14.55
C VAL A 232 18.27 25.41 15.90
N ILE A 233 19.54 25.17 16.22
CA ILE A 233 20.15 25.58 17.48
C ILE A 233 21.29 26.54 17.16
N SER A 234 21.22 27.75 17.69
CA SER A 234 22.22 28.79 17.47
C SER A 234 22.60 29.46 18.78
N ASP A 235 23.84 29.99 18.81
CA ASP A 235 24.35 30.84 19.89
C ASP A 235 23.90 32.32 19.71
N HIS A 236 23.27 32.65 18.58
CA HIS A 236 22.84 34.00 18.23
C HIS A 236 21.32 34.03 17.98
N GLU A 237 20.73 35.22 18.18
CA GLU A 237 19.35 35.45 17.78
C GLU A 237 19.21 35.41 16.25
N LEU A 238 18.33 34.53 15.75
CA LEU A 238 18.13 34.29 14.32
C LEU A 238 17.02 35.18 13.73
N GLN A 239 17.06 36.52 13.98
CA GLN A 239 15.99 37.46 13.57
C GLN A 239 15.68 37.40 12.07
N ALA A 240 16.70 37.25 11.21
CA ALA A 240 16.51 37.11 9.78
C ALA A 240 15.74 35.82 9.41
N LEU A 241 16.02 34.71 10.12
CA LEU A 241 15.31 33.45 9.95
C LEU A 241 13.87 33.57 10.47
N HIS A 242 13.63 34.26 11.58
CA HIS A 242 12.28 34.52 12.10
C HIS A 242 11.42 35.26 11.06
N GLN A 243 11.98 36.31 10.44
CA GLN A 243 11.25 37.06 9.42
C GLN A 243 10.95 36.22 8.19
N TYR A 244 11.90 35.41 7.75
CA TYR A 244 11.71 34.50 6.62
C TYR A 244 10.62 33.47 6.90
N ILE A 245 10.61 32.84 8.09
CA ILE A 245 9.60 31.85 8.48
C ILE A 245 8.20 32.48 8.50
N LEU A 246 8.07 33.69 9.10
CA LEU A 246 6.77 34.34 9.29
C LEU A 246 6.24 35.03 8.03
N LYS A 247 7.11 35.61 7.20
CA LYS A 247 6.68 36.43 6.05
C LYS A 247 6.76 35.71 4.71
N ASP A 248 7.84 34.96 4.48
CA ASP A 248 8.09 34.34 3.18
C ASP A 248 7.53 32.92 3.12
N LEU A 249 7.66 32.15 4.20
CA LEU A 249 7.11 30.81 4.29
C LEU A 249 5.64 30.77 4.74
N ASP A 250 5.15 31.85 5.34
CA ASP A 250 3.82 31.90 5.97
C ASP A 250 3.59 30.72 6.93
N ARG A 251 4.59 30.46 7.79
CA ARG A 251 4.60 29.37 8.76
C ARG A 251 4.85 29.90 10.16
N THR A 252 4.40 29.14 11.14
CA THR A 252 4.72 29.39 12.54
C THR A 252 5.88 28.50 12.98
N ALA A 253 6.66 29.01 13.95
CA ALA A 253 7.71 28.26 14.60
C ALA A 253 7.67 28.53 16.10
N THR A 254 8.22 27.61 16.88
CA THR A 254 8.35 27.78 18.33
C THR A 254 9.81 28.02 18.68
N CYS A 255 10.09 29.13 19.38
CA CYS A 255 11.40 29.42 19.94
C CYS A 255 11.50 28.87 21.36
N ILE A 256 12.50 28.07 21.62
CA ILE A 256 12.77 27.46 22.91
C ILE A 256 14.09 28.01 23.42
N LYS A 257 14.06 28.58 24.62
CA LYS A 257 15.28 28.99 25.31
C LYS A 257 15.99 27.76 25.86
N SER A 258 17.24 27.57 25.48
CA SER A 258 18.04 26.45 25.88
C SER A 258 19.44 26.89 26.32
N SER A 259 20.20 26.02 26.95
CA SER A 259 21.60 26.27 27.28
C SER A 259 22.50 25.15 26.80
N GLY A 260 23.69 25.50 26.38
CA GLY A 260 24.68 24.50 25.96
C GLY A 260 25.18 23.71 27.16
N LEU A 261 25.07 22.39 27.14
CA LEU A 261 25.47 21.53 28.25
C LEU A 261 26.96 21.69 28.62
N TYR A 262 27.81 21.87 27.62
CA TYR A 262 29.26 22.00 27.81
C TYR A 262 29.69 23.44 28.14
N THR A 263 29.08 24.44 27.48
CA THR A 263 29.49 25.82 27.60
C THR A 263 28.71 26.62 28.66
N GLY A 264 27.54 26.11 29.07
CA GLY A 264 26.60 26.83 29.95
C GLY A 264 26.00 28.10 29.33
N LYS A 265 26.33 28.41 28.05
CA LYS A 265 25.82 29.59 27.37
C LYS A 265 24.38 29.42 26.94
N ASP A 266 23.64 30.51 26.97
CA ASP A 266 22.28 30.54 26.42
C ASP A 266 22.31 30.36 24.94
N LYS A 267 21.33 29.57 24.42
CA LYS A 267 21.13 29.26 23.02
C LYS A 267 19.67 29.40 22.65
N GLU A 268 19.42 29.84 21.44
CA GLU A 268 18.07 29.80 20.86
C GLU A 268 17.90 28.49 20.07
N MET A 269 16.82 27.78 20.35
CA MET A 269 16.38 26.64 19.56
C MET A 269 15.05 26.97 18.88
N ILE A 270 15.03 26.92 17.56
CA ILE A 270 13.82 27.07 16.76
C ILE A 270 13.33 25.68 16.35
N PHE A 271 12.06 25.44 16.61
CA PHE A 271 11.33 24.25 16.22
C PHE A 271 10.29 24.64 15.16
N LEU A 272 10.36 24.05 13.98
CA LEU A 272 9.39 24.30 12.91
C LEU A 272 9.12 23.06 12.08
N VAL A 273 7.90 22.98 11.54
CA VAL A 273 7.50 21.96 10.58
C VAL A 273 7.31 22.61 9.22
N VAL A 274 7.90 22.01 8.20
CA VAL A 274 7.83 22.49 6.81
C VAL A 274 7.63 21.34 5.85
N SER A 275 7.14 21.61 4.64
CA SER A 275 7.11 20.62 3.57
C SER A 275 8.52 20.27 3.08
N TYR A 276 8.69 19.08 2.50
CA TYR A 276 9.98 18.67 1.93
C TYR A 276 10.55 19.67 0.93
N GLN A 277 9.68 20.35 0.16
CA GLN A 277 10.08 21.34 -0.85
C GLN A 277 10.67 22.60 -0.22
N GLU A 278 10.18 22.99 0.96
CA GLU A 278 10.62 24.20 1.69
C GLU A 278 11.95 23.99 2.44
N VAL A 279 12.35 22.74 2.72
CA VAL A 279 13.55 22.41 3.51
C VAL A 279 14.82 23.06 2.96
N GLN A 280 15.01 23.05 1.64
CA GLN A 280 16.21 23.60 1.04
C GLN A 280 16.29 25.13 1.20
N GLY A 281 15.16 25.83 1.03
CA GLY A 281 15.07 27.28 1.28
C GLY A 281 15.38 27.62 2.74
N VAL A 282 14.81 26.86 3.67
CA VAL A 282 15.08 27.03 5.12
C VAL A 282 16.56 26.81 5.42
N LYS A 283 17.19 25.75 4.91
CA LYS A 283 18.62 25.49 5.11
C LYS A 283 19.52 26.60 4.58
N LEU A 284 19.19 27.17 3.43
CA LEU A 284 19.93 28.29 2.87
C LEU A 284 19.83 29.53 3.79
N LYS A 285 18.63 29.84 4.27
CA LYS A 285 18.40 30.97 5.17
C LYS A 285 19.06 30.78 6.54
N ILE A 286 19.08 29.56 7.08
CA ILE A 286 19.82 29.25 8.30
C ILE A 286 21.32 29.51 8.08
N LYS A 287 21.90 29.03 6.96
CA LYS A 287 23.31 29.23 6.66
C LYS A 287 23.67 30.69 6.46
N GLU A 288 22.76 31.51 5.91
CA GLU A 288 22.96 32.96 5.78
C GLU A 288 22.92 33.66 7.15
N ALA A 289 22.01 33.22 8.05
CA ALA A 289 21.84 33.84 9.38
C ALA A 289 22.94 33.41 10.37
N ASP A 290 23.27 32.13 10.40
CA ASP A 290 24.35 31.58 11.23
C ASP A 290 24.98 30.36 10.56
N PRO A 291 26.17 30.50 9.95
CA PRO A 291 26.90 29.39 9.33
C PRO A 291 27.32 28.27 10.31
N ARG A 292 27.29 28.56 11.64
CA ARG A 292 27.65 27.59 12.70
C ARG A 292 26.44 26.98 13.38
N ALA A 293 25.23 27.34 12.99
CA ALA A 293 24.01 26.77 13.56
C ALA A 293 23.99 25.24 13.42
N PHE A 294 23.59 24.56 14.48
CA PHE A 294 23.36 23.13 14.45
C PHE A 294 21.91 22.84 14.01
N VAL A 295 21.76 22.07 12.96
CA VAL A 295 20.46 21.82 12.34
C VAL A 295 20.17 20.33 12.30
N VAL A 296 19.04 19.92 12.86
CA VAL A 296 18.51 18.56 12.76
C VAL A 296 17.25 18.58 11.91
N VAL A 297 17.21 17.74 10.88
CA VAL A 297 16.03 17.55 10.04
C VAL A 297 15.60 16.10 10.17
N THR A 298 14.35 15.89 10.57
CA THR A 298 13.76 14.56 10.72
C THR A 298 12.41 14.50 10.03
N ASP A 299 11.90 13.30 9.79
CA ASP A 299 10.56 13.11 9.20
C ASP A 299 9.47 13.40 10.24
N ALA A 300 8.47 14.19 9.84
CA ALA A 300 7.25 14.36 10.58
C ALA A 300 6.13 13.57 9.87
N TYR A 301 5.75 12.42 10.42
CA TYR A 301 4.76 11.54 9.78
C TYR A 301 3.33 12.04 9.94
N ASP A 302 3.01 12.59 11.11
CA ASP A 302 1.67 13.08 11.43
C ASP A 302 1.77 14.44 12.12
N THR A 303 1.41 15.48 11.38
CA THR A 303 1.35 16.85 11.90
C THR A 303 -0.11 17.29 11.94
N PHE A 304 -0.58 17.66 13.12
CA PHE A 304 -1.94 18.12 13.35
C PHE A 304 -1.90 19.56 13.89
N GLY A 305 -2.91 20.35 13.56
CA GLY A 305 -3.08 21.71 14.05
C GLY A 305 -3.46 22.67 12.94
N GLU A 306 -3.49 23.95 13.27
CA GLU A 306 -3.83 25.03 12.35
C GLU A 306 -2.79 25.13 11.23
N GLY A 307 -3.24 25.12 9.98
CA GLY A 307 -2.38 25.06 8.80
C GLY A 307 -1.92 23.64 8.40
N TRP A 308 -2.30 22.60 9.16
CA TRP A 308 -1.99 21.20 8.93
C TRP A 308 -3.27 20.33 8.92
N LYS A 309 -3.14 19.02 9.20
CA LYS A 309 -4.30 18.15 9.38
C LYS A 309 -5.10 18.59 10.61
N GLN A 310 -6.42 18.60 10.53
CA GLN A 310 -7.25 18.83 11.72
C GLN A 310 -7.09 17.67 12.70
N LEU A 311 -7.09 17.98 14.00
CA LEU A 311 -7.14 16.95 15.02
C LEU A 311 -8.42 16.14 14.83
N PRO A 312 -8.35 14.79 14.87
CA PRO A 312 -9.53 13.96 14.76
C PRO A 312 -10.50 14.24 15.90
N SER A 313 -11.79 14.31 15.58
CA SER A 313 -12.82 14.48 16.60
C SER A 313 -12.92 13.24 17.51
N PRO A 314 -13.38 13.36 18.77
CA PRO A 314 -13.57 12.21 19.65
C PRO A 314 -14.43 11.09 19.03
N HIS A 315 -15.44 11.45 18.23
CA HIS A 315 -16.29 10.49 17.50
C HIS A 315 -15.57 9.75 16.36
N GLU A 316 -14.47 10.31 15.83
CA GLU A 316 -13.65 9.63 14.81
C GLU A 316 -12.65 8.66 15.45
N ILE A 317 -12.24 8.93 16.70
CA ILE A 317 -11.31 8.08 17.47
C ILE A 317 -12.05 6.94 18.17
N TYR A 318 -13.25 7.20 18.65
CA TYR A 318 -14.12 6.27 19.36
C TYR A 318 -15.52 6.28 18.73
N PRO A 319 -15.73 5.61 17.59
CA PRO A 319 -17.08 5.41 17.08
C PRO A 319 -17.86 4.57 18.08
N GLU A 320 -19.01 5.10 18.54
CA GLU A 320 -19.97 4.38 19.39
C GLU A 320 -20.50 3.10 18.74
#